data_fa3efd4b00dedd2b9d10f61a36d33094
#
_entry.id   fa3efd4b00dedd2b9d10f61a36d33094
#
_cell.length_a   1.000
_cell.length_b   1.000
_cell.length_c   1.000
_cell.angle_alpha   90.00
_cell.angle_beta   90.00
_cell.angle_gamma   90.00
#
_symmetry.space_group_name_H-M   'P 1'
#
loop_
_entity.id
_entity.type
_entity.pdbx_description
1 polymer ?
#
loop_
_entity_poly.entity_id
_entity_poly.type
_entity_poly.pdbx_seq_one_letter_code
_entity_poly.pdbx_strand_id
1 'polypeptide(L)'
;MKSKLSILLGLSLLAQVSLSGADEAKKPAADAAKVAVKAAAPKAPGQPADIAAPKVGADGKINAGFQKQHEAFVEIAKKGEAQVVFLGDSITAGWNGQKALFEKEYAQYKAANFGIGGDRTQHVLWRVENGEFEGIKPKVVVLMIGTNNSGVGDNSVDQIAAGIKNIITAIHKRTPDTKVLLLAIFPRGAGETGNPGRTKNKAVNEIIAKFHDGKKVHYFDIGAKFLAADGTLSKEIMPDQLHLNPKGYQIEADAIREKLAELAK
;
A
#
# COMPACT_ATOMS: atom_id res chain seq x y z
N MET A 1 -38.06 34.23 -53.14
CA MET A 1 -37.61 34.25 -54.58
C MET A 1 -36.76 33.02 -54.75
N LYS A 2 -37.34 32.00 -55.34
CA LYS A 2 -36.94 31.34 -56.62
C LYS A 2 -35.57 30.67 -56.57
N SER A 3 -35.51 29.31 -56.40
CA SER A 3 -35.54 28.31 -57.52
C SER A 3 -34.13 28.06 -58.05
N LYS A 4 -33.62 26.83 -58.18
CA LYS A 4 -33.95 25.62 -58.99
C LYS A 4 -32.92 24.52 -58.62
N LEU A 5 -33.20 23.37 -58.27
CA LEU A 5 -33.50 22.10 -58.95
C LEU A 5 -32.80 21.87 -60.29
N SER A 6 -31.93 20.89 -60.36
CA SER A 6 -31.66 20.12 -61.58
C SER A 6 -31.19 18.70 -61.24
N ILE A 7 -32.04 17.78 -61.69
CA ILE A 7 -31.87 16.33 -61.79
C ILE A 7 -31.17 16.05 -63.12
N LEU A 8 -30.24 15.11 -63.19
CA LEU A 8 -29.98 14.38 -64.46
C LEU A 8 -29.70 12.91 -64.18
N LEU A 9 -30.52 12.12 -64.79
CA LEU A 9 -30.52 10.68 -64.99
C LEU A 9 -29.49 10.28 -66.05
N GLY A 10 -29.10 9.01 -65.99
CA GLY A 10 -28.61 8.25 -67.14
C GLY A 10 -27.56 7.21 -66.70
N LEU A 11 -27.64 6.07 -66.94
CA LEU A 11 -28.23 5.02 -67.75
C LEU A 11 -27.29 3.80 -67.66
N SER A 12 -27.87 2.70 -67.42
CA SER A 12 -27.41 1.32 -67.40
C SER A 12 -26.52 0.89 -68.56
N LEU A 13 -25.60 -0.08 -68.23
CA LEU A 13 -25.21 -1.09 -69.22
C LEU A 13 -24.96 -2.43 -68.49
N LEU A 14 -25.81 -3.40 -68.81
CA LEU A 14 -25.62 -4.84 -68.54
C LEU A 14 -24.59 -5.41 -69.51
N ALA A 15 -23.72 -6.24 -68.98
CA ALA A 15 -23.07 -7.28 -69.78
C ALA A 15 -22.96 -8.57 -68.98
N GLN A 16 -23.75 -9.55 -69.39
CA GLN A 16 -23.63 -10.98 -69.02
C GLN A 16 -22.47 -11.62 -69.77
N VAL A 17 -22.00 -12.72 -69.26
CA VAL A 17 -21.41 -13.96 -69.85
C VAL A 17 -20.27 -14.42 -68.97
N SER A 18 -20.07 -15.64 -68.56
CA SER A 18 -20.71 -16.97 -68.54
C SER A 18 -19.91 -17.89 -67.59
N LEU A 19 -20.55 -18.93 -67.19
CA LEU A 19 -20.01 -20.02 -66.35
C LEU A 19 -18.82 -20.73 -67.01
N SER A 20 -17.84 -21.17 -66.23
CA SER A 20 -17.40 -22.58 -66.15
C SER A 20 -16.29 -22.74 -65.11
N GLY A 21 -16.34 -23.85 -64.40
CA GLY A 21 -15.17 -24.55 -63.88
C GLY A 21 -15.10 -24.73 -62.36
N ALA A 22 -15.75 -25.73 -61.90
CA ALA A 22 -15.32 -26.78 -60.96
C ALA A 22 -14.40 -26.44 -59.78
N ASP A 23 -14.96 -26.71 -58.59
CA ASP A 23 -14.40 -27.48 -57.49
C ASP A 23 -12.95 -27.26 -57.05
N GLU A 24 -12.81 -26.65 -55.89
CA GLU A 24 -12.06 -27.27 -54.77
C GLU A 24 -12.39 -26.57 -53.44
N ALA A 25 -13.07 -27.30 -52.57
CA ALA A 25 -13.36 -26.90 -51.21
C ALA A 25 -12.06 -26.88 -50.41
N LYS A 26 -11.51 -25.71 -50.12
CA LYS A 26 -10.47 -25.50 -49.14
C LYS A 26 -11.09 -25.15 -47.80
N LYS A 27 -11.13 -26.16 -46.94
CA LYS A 27 -11.47 -26.11 -45.52
C LYS A 27 -10.63 -25.03 -44.81
N PRO A 28 -11.19 -24.06 -44.04
CA PRO A 28 -10.38 -23.19 -43.21
C PRO A 28 -9.86 -24.01 -42.02
N ALA A 29 -8.56 -24.13 -41.91
CA ALA A 29 -7.89 -24.64 -40.73
C ALA A 29 -8.14 -23.69 -39.57
N ALA A 30 -8.92 -24.11 -38.59
CA ALA A 30 -9.05 -23.45 -37.29
C ALA A 30 -7.83 -23.78 -36.46
N ASP A 31 -6.81 -22.94 -36.56
CA ASP A 31 -5.69 -22.94 -35.63
C ASP A 31 -6.00 -21.92 -34.51
N ALA A 32 -6.93 -22.34 -33.64
CA ALA A 32 -7.10 -21.68 -32.37
C ALA A 32 -5.97 -22.16 -31.44
N ALA A 33 -4.85 -21.48 -31.48
CA ALA A 33 -3.80 -21.62 -30.48
C ALA A 33 -4.41 -21.40 -29.10
N LYS A 34 -4.73 -22.47 -28.39
CA LYS A 34 -5.03 -22.46 -26.95
C LYS A 34 -3.78 -21.95 -26.23
N VAL A 35 -3.76 -20.65 -25.94
CA VAL A 35 -2.84 -20.10 -24.95
C VAL A 35 -3.27 -20.72 -23.61
N ALA A 36 -2.62 -21.82 -23.24
CA ALA A 36 -2.74 -22.39 -21.92
C ALA A 36 -2.15 -21.37 -20.94
N VAL A 37 -3.02 -20.58 -20.33
CA VAL A 37 -2.66 -19.80 -19.15
C VAL A 37 -2.25 -20.82 -18.09
N LYS A 38 -0.94 -20.99 -17.93
CA LYS A 38 -0.35 -21.84 -16.89
C LYS A 38 -0.81 -21.24 -15.56
N ALA A 39 -1.83 -21.84 -14.95
CA ALA A 39 -2.27 -21.43 -13.62
C ALA A 39 -1.03 -21.49 -12.71
N ALA A 40 -0.63 -20.36 -12.16
CA ALA A 40 0.45 -20.32 -11.19
C ALA A 40 0.08 -21.27 -10.05
N ALA A 41 1.02 -22.15 -9.70
CA ALA A 41 0.83 -23.06 -8.56
C ALA A 41 0.40 -22.23 -7.34
N PRO A 42 -0.53 -22.72 -6.51
CA PRO A 42 -0.95 -22.02 -5.31
C PRO A 42 0.29 -21.69 -4.47
N LYS A 43 0.50 -20.41 -4.23
CA LYS A 43 1.58 -19.92 -3.37
C LYS A 43 1.38 -20.57 -2.00
N ALA A 44 2.44 -21.13 -1.42
CA ALA A 44 2.36 -21.64 -0.04
C ALA A 44 1.70 -20.59 0.85
N PRO A 45 0.82 -20.97 1.80
CA PRO A 45 0.16 -20.02 2.66
C PRO A 45 1.22 -19.14 3.32
N GLY A 46 1.11 -17.82 3.12
CA GLY A 46 2.02 -16.86 3.72
C GLY A 46 1.94 -16.95 5.25
N GLN A 47 2.97 -16.48 5.93
CA GLN A 47 2.94 -16.38 7.40
C GLN A 47 1.66 -15.64 7.85
N PRO A 48 0.97 -16.11 8.91
CA PRO A 48 -0.19 -15.40 9.45
C PRO A 48 0.16 -13.95 9.79
N ALA A 49 -0.72 -13.02 9.45
CA ALA A 49 -0.46 -11.58 9.63
C ALA A 49 -0.50 -11.14 11.09
N ASP A 50 -1.12 -11.92 11.94
CA ASP A 50 -1.40 -11.67 13.36
C ASP A 50 -0.48 -12.44 14.33
N ILE A 51 0.46 -13.23 13.79
CA ILE A 51 1.45 -13.98 14.58
C ILE A 51 2.83 -13.40 14.30
N ALA A 52 3.54 -12.98 15.35
CA ALA A 52 4.88 -12.41 15.24
C ALA A 52 5.85 -13.37 14.52
N ALA A 53 6.48 -12.89 13.47
CA ALA A 53 7.46 -13.66 12.71
C ALA A 53 8.47 -12.71 12.05
N PRO A 54 9.77 -13.04 12.04
CA PRO A 54 10.75 -12.25 11.32
C PRO A 54 10.59 -12.41 9.82
N LYS A 55 11.10 -11.45 9.05
CA LYS A 55 11.19 -11.59 7.61
C LYS A 55 12.26 -12.61 7.26
N VAL A 56 11.88 -13.63 6.53
CA VAL A 56 12.78 -14.70 6.08
C VAL A 56 13.05 -14.62 4.59
N GLY A 57 14.26 -15.05 4.19
CA GLY A 57 14.61 -15.25 2.79
C GLY A 57 14.08 -16.58 2.22
N ALA A 58 14.37 -16.83 0.96
CA ALA A 58 14.00 -18.07 0.29
C ALA A 58 14.66 -19.32 0.91
N ASP A 59 15.77 -19.14 1.62
CA ASP A 59 16.50 -20.17 2.35
C ASP A 59 15.93 -20.45 3.75
N GLY A 60 14.83 -19.80 4.12
CA GLY A 60 14.18 -19.93 5.44
C GLY A 60 14.90 -19.21 6.57
N LYS A 61 16.06 -18.56 6.32
CA LYS A 61 16.78 -17.80 7.32
C LYS A 61 16.26 -16.37 7.41
N ILE A 62 16.47 -15.72 8.55
CA ILE A 62 16.13 -14.30 8.70
C ILE A 62 16.87 -13.49 7.63
N ASN A 63 16.13 -12.63 6.91
CA ASN A 63 16.71 -11.78 5.89
C ASN A 63 17.75 -10.85 6.49
N ALA A 64 18.99 -10.90 5.99
CA ALA A 64 20.10 -10.15 6.55
C ALA A 64 19.90 -8.63 6.53
N GLY A 65 19.26 -8.10 5.49
CA GLY A 65 18.95 -6.67 5.40
C GLY A 65 17.90 -6.23 6.42
N PHE A 66 16.90 -7.07 6.66
CA PHE A 66 15.91 -6.87 7.71
C PHE A 66 16.56 -6.91 9.09
N GLN A 67 17.38 -7.93 9.37
CA GLN A 67 18.06 -8.09 10.64
C GLN A 67 18.96 -6.89 10.95
N LYS A 68 19.79 -6.46 10.00
CA LYS A 68 20.66 -5.29 10.15
C LYS A 68 19.90 -4.00 10.49
N GLN A 69 18.74 -3.76 9.83
CA GLN A 69 17.93 -2.58 10.09
C GLN A 69 17.27 -2.67 11.46
N HIS A 70 16.74 -3.83 11.82
CA HIS A 70 16.17 -4.10 13.13
C HIS A 70 17.20 -3.83 14.25
N GLU A 71 18.40 -4.38 14.15
CA GLU A 71 19.49 -4.16 15.13
C GLU A 71 19.84 -2.67 15.27
N ALA A 72 19.89 -1.93 14.15
CA ALA A 72 20.12 -0.49 14.19
C ALA A 72 19.00 0.27 14.94
N PHE A 73 17.74 -0.15 14.78
CA PHE A 73 16.62 0.44 15.51
C PHE A 73 16.64 0.08 17.00
N VAL A 74 17.05 -1.13 17.35
CA VAL A 74 17.28 -1.52 18.75
C VAL A 74 18.34 -0.63 19.40
N GLU A 75 19.43 -0.32 18.70
CA GLU A 75 20.46 0.60 19.23
C GLU A 75 19.93 2.04 19.39
N ILE A 76 19.03 2.51 18.52
CA ILE A 76 18.34 3.81 18.69
C ILE A 76 17.42 3.74 19.92
N ALA A 77 16.67 2.66 20.07
CA ALA A 77 15.75 2.48 21.20
C ALA A 77 16.49 2.48 22.54
N LYS A 78 17.64 1.81 22.63
CA LYS A 78 18.50 1.77 23.84
C LYS A 78 18.98 3.15 24.29
N LYS A 79 19.16 4.11 23.36
CA LYS A 79 19.51 5.48 23.71
C LYS A 79 18.38 6.23 24.43
N GLY A 80 17.14 5.78 24.24
CA GLY A 80 15.97 6.32 24.94
C GLY A 80 15.57 7.75 24.57
N GLU A 81 16.11 8.32 23.48
CA GLU A 81 15.98 9.76 23.20
C GLU A 81 14.74 10.09 22.36
N ALA A 82 14.28 9.16 21.51
CA ALA A 82 13.20 9.44 20.58
C ALA A 82 11.86 9.58 21.31
N GLN A 83 11.19 10.72 21.08
CA GLN A 83 9.87 11.02 21.64
C GLN A 83 8.73 10.69 20.67
N VAL A 84 9.03 10.60 19.37
CA VAL A 84 8.11 10.14 18.34
C VAL A 84 8.80 9.05 17.53
N VAL A 85 8.09 7.94 17.28
CA VAL A 85 8.58 6.85 16.43
C VAL A 85 7.62 6.67 15.26
N PHE A 86 8.15 6.75 14.05
CA PHE A 86 7.43 6.36 12.83
C PHE A 86 7.69 4.86 12.60
N LEU A 87 6.65 4.04 12.68
CA LEU A 87 6.73 2.58 12.61
C LEU A 87 5.92 2.07 11.42
N GLY A 88 6.55 1.29 10.53
CA GLY A 88 5.85 0.78 9.35
C GLY A 88 6.75 0.09 8.34
N ASP A 89 6.31 0.13 7.09
CA ASP A 89 6.95 -0.54 5.96
C ASP A 89 7.79 0.40 5.07
N SER A 90 7.80 0.13 3.73
CA SER A 90 8.56 0.94 2.77
C SER A 90 8.07 2.38 2.66
N ILE A 91 6.80 2.65 2.89
CA ILE A 91 6.26 4.01 2.86
C ILE A 91 6.83 4.80 4.04
N THR A 92 6.87 4.21 5.22
CA THR A 92 7.54 4.79 6.39
C THR A 92 9.05 4.89 6.17
N ALA A 93 9.71 3.85 5.68
CA ALA A 93 11.15 3.88 5.38
C ALA A 93 11.53 4.98 4.38
N GLY A 94 10.64 5.32 3.46
CA GLY A 94 10.87 6.32 2.42
C GLY A 94 11.13 7.73 2.96
N TRP A 95 10.76 8.04 4.20
CA TRP A 95 11.17 9.25 4.89
C TRP A 95 12.68 9.42 4.95
N ASN A 96 13.46 8.32 4.89
CA ASN A 96 14.92 8.39 4.81
C ASN A 96 15.43 9.08 3.54
N GLY A 97 14.64 9.06 2.46
CA GLY A 97 14.89 9.83 1.23
C GLY A 97 14.49 11.31 1.33
N GLN A 98 13.77 11.70 2.38
CA GLN A 98 13.22 13.03 2.61
C GLN A 98 13.80 13.67 3.88
N LYS A 99 15.09 13.47 4.17
CA LYS A 99 15.74 13.88 5.42
C LYS A 99 15.48 15.34 5.79
N ALA A 100 15.66 16.26 4.85
CA ALA A 100 15.46 17.69 5.11
C ALA A 100 14.02 18.01 5.54
N LEU A 101 13.02 17.38 4.91
CA LEU A 101 11.62 17.53 5.28
C LEU A 101 11.34 16.86 6.63
N PHE A 102 11.86 15.65 6.86
CA PHE A 102 11.68 14.94 8.11
C PHE A 102 12.27 15.71 9.29
N GLU A 103 13.47 16.24 9.14
CA GLU A 103 14.11 17.07 10.15
C GLU A 103 13.31 18.37 10.40
N LYS A 104 12.91 19.07 9.33
CA LYS A 104 12.11 20.29 9.46
C LYS A 104 10.82 20.08 10.25
N GLU A 105 10.10 18.99 9.98
CA GLU A 105 8.78 18.74 10.56
C GLU A 105 8.86 18.06 11.95
N TYR A 106 9.86 17.21 12.17
CA TYR A 106 9.85 16.28 13.30
C TYR A 106 11.07 16.34 14.23
N ALA A 107 12.10 17.14 13.94
CA ALA A 107 13.29 17.25 14.83
C ALA A 107 12.92 17.72 16.24
N GLN A 108 11.93 18.60 16.37
CA GLN A 108 11.44 19.08 17.66
C GLN A 108 10.92 17.96 18.58
N TYR A 109 10.52 16.82 17.99
CA TYR A 109 10.04 15.64 18.70
C TYR A 109 11.14 14.57 18.87
N LYS A 110 12.40 14.86 18.46
CA LYS A 110 13.45 13.85 18.37
C LYS A 110 12.93 12.57 17.67
N ALA A 111 12.28 12.74 16.52
CA ALA A 111 11.60 11.64 15.86
C ALA A 111 12.60 10.61 15.29
N ALA A 112 12.28 9.34 15.40
CA ALA A 112 13.00 8.23 14.79
C ALA A 112 12.14 7.50 13.76
N ASN A 113 12.76 7.11 12.65
CA ASN A 113 12.11 6.34 11.59
C ASN A 113 12.47 4.86 11.71
N PHE A 114 11.50 4.03 12.07
CA PHE A 114 11.59 2.58 12.19
C PHE A 114 10.84 1.86 11.05
N GLY A 115 10.89 2.42 9.84
CA GLY A 115 10.35 1.80 8.64
C GLY A 115 11.32 0.80 8.02
N ILE A 116 10.84 -0.39 7.63
CA ILE A 116 11.61 -1.37 6.84
C ILE A 116 10.83 -1.75 5.58
N GLY A 117 11.47 -1.60 4.41
CA GLY A 117 10.89 -1.90 3.12
C GLY A 117 10.31 -3.31 3.03
N GLY A 118 9.07 -3.43 2.55
CA GLY A 118 8.37 -4.71 2.38
C GLY A 118 7.92 -5.39 3.68
N ASP A 119 7.94 -4.68 4.82
CA ASP A 119 7.41 -5.23 6.06
C ASP A 119 5.91 -5.47 5.98
N ARG A 120 5.50 -6.54 6.64
CA ARG A 120 4.13 -6.95 6.88
C ARG A 120 3.79 -6.79 8.36
N THR A 121 2.54 -6.90 8.72
CA THR A 121 2.11 -6.78 10.13
C THR A 121 2.86 -7.72 11.06
N GLN A 122 3.04 -8.99 10.68
CA GLN A 122 3.80 -9.98 11.47
C GLN A 122 5.26 -9.60 11.68
N HIS A 123 5.90 -8.94 10.69
CA HIS A 123 7.28 -8.50 10.80
C HIS A 123 7.42 -7.34 11.78
N VAL A 124 6.53 -6.35 11.68
CA VAL A 124 6.50 -5.23 12.63
C VAL A 124 6.19 -5.71 14.04
N LEU A 125 5.23 -6.64 14.20
CA LEU A 125 4.92 -7.24 15.51
C LEU A 125 6.15 -7.90 16.10
N TRP A 126 6.87 -8.71 15.29
CA TRP A 126 8.11 -9.35 15.73
C TRP A 126 9.16 -8.33 16.18
N ARG A 127 9.38 -7.26 15.41
CA ARG A 127 10.36 -6.21 15.76
C ARG A 127 10.03 -5.51 17.07
N VAL A 128 8.76 -5.17 17.27
CA VAL A 128 8.28 -4.58 18.53
C VAL A 128 8.52 -5.55 19.69
N GLU A 129 8.34 -6.85 19.48
CA GLU A 129 8.53 -7.87 20.50
C GLU A 129 10.02 -8.19 20.77
N ASN A 130 10.91 -7.84 19.88
CA ASN A 130 12.32 -8.21 19.93
C ASN A 130 13.28 -7.00 20.08
N GLY A 131 12.90 -6.01 20.88
CA GLY A 131 13.84 -5.00 21.38
C GLY A 131 13.64 -3.58 20.87
N GLU A 132 12.89 -3.33 19.79
CA GLU A 132 12.74 -1.96 19.25
C GLU A 132 12.01 -0.99 20.20
N PHE A 133 11.37 -1.52 21.24
CA PHE A 133 10.71 -0.73 22.29
C PHE A 133 11.31 -0.96 23.68
N GLU A 134 12.54 -1.48 23.75
CA GLU A 134 13.28 -1.65 25.01
C GLU A 134 14.22 -0.45 25.23
N GLY A 135 14.02 0.27 26.32
CA GLY A 135 14.80 1.47 26.65
C GLY A 135 14.21 2.79 26.15
N ILE A 136 13.27 2.74 25.22
CA ILE A 136 12.59 3.92 24.68
C ILE A 136 11.21 4.12 25.33
N LYS A 137 10.80 5.37 25.51
CA LYS A 137 9.47 5.74 26.01
C LYS A 137 8.87 6.86 25.13
N PRO A 138 8.50 6.55 23.89
CA PRO A 138 7.99 7.58 22.99
C PRO A 138 6.64 8.09 23.48
N LYS A 139 6.38 9.39 23.34
CA LYS A 139 5.07 9.98 23.56
C LYS A 139 4.06 9.50 22.52
N VAL A 140 4.53 9.38 21.26
CA VAL A 140 3.69 8.98 20.13
C VAL A 140 4.41 7.97 19.24
N VAL A 141 3.67 6.94 18.81
CA VAL A 141 4.02 6.10 17.66
C VAL A 141 3.08 6.43 16.52
N VAL A 142 3.62 6.88 15.39
CA VAL A 142 2.90 7.00 14.12
C VAL A 142 2.99 5.65 13.42
N LEU A 143 1.90 4.91 13.41
CA LEU A 143 1.84 3.54 12.88
C LEU A 143 1.08 3.49 11.56
N MET A 144 1.73 3.02 10.50
CA MET A 144 1.07 2.65 9.24
C MET A 144 1.67 1.36 8.70
N ILE A 145 0.85 0.31 8.57
CA ILE A 145 1.27 -1.02 8.12
C ILE A 145 0.10 -1.81 7.55
N GLY A 146 0.36 -2.73 6.63
CA GLY A 146 -0.64 -3.68 6.13
C GLY A 146 -0.71 -3.80 4.61
N THR A 147 -0.24 -2.80 3.87
CA THR A 147 -0.32 -2.82 2.39
C THR A 147 0.41 -4.02 1.78
N ASN A 148 1.48 -4.52 2.41
CA ASN A 148 2.23 -5.69 1.94
C ASN A 148 1.54 -7.03 2.28
N ASN A 149 0.52 -7.02 3.13
CA ASN A 149 -0.33 -8.18 3.41
C ASN A 149 -1.53 -8.28 2.47
N SER A 150 -1.85 -7.20 1.73
CA SER A 150 -3.11 -7.07 0.99
C SER A 150 -3.08 -7.65 -0.44
N GLY A 151 -1.99 -8.31 -0.84
CA GLY A 151 -1.89 -8.94 -2.17
C GLY A 151 -2.95 -10.01 -2.40
N VAL A 152 -3.15 -10.36 -3.69
CA VAL A 152 -4.03 -11.48 -4.08
C VAL A 152 -3.46 -12.79 -3.52
N GLY A 153 -4.30 -13.57 -2.83
CA GLY A 153 -3.89 -14.84 -2.20
C GLY A 153 -3.03 -14.67 -0.94
N ASP A 154 -2.79 -13.42 -0.47
CA ASP A 154 -2.14 -13.14 0.81
C ASP A 154 -3.17 -13.17 1.96
N ASN A 155 -2.83 -12.52 3.09
CA ASN A 155 -3.64 -12.54 4.31
C ASN A 155 -5.06 -11.98 4.11
N SER A 156 -6.01 -12.45 4.91
CA SER A 156 -7.38 -11.93 4.93
C SER A 156 -7.45 -10.55 5.58
N VAL A 157 -8.56 -9.84 5.36
CA VAL A 157 -8.85 -8.54 5.99
C VAL A 157 -8.77 -8.65 7.52
N ASP A 158 -9.40 -9.67 8.09
CA ASP A 158 -9.44 -9.88 9.54
C ASP A 158 -8.05 -10.19 10.12
N GLN A 159 -7.24 -11.00 9.42
CA GLN A 159 -5.88 -11.28 9.83
C GLN A 159 -5.00 -10.03 9.84
N ILE A 160 -5.13 -9.17 8.83
CA ILE A 160 -4.37 -7.91 8.77
C ILE A 160 -4.79 -6.99 9.91
N ALA A 161 -6.08 -6.82 10.13
CA ALA A 161 -6.60 -5.99 11.22
C ALA A 161 -6.18 -6.54 12.60
N ALA A 162 -6.25 -7.86 12.80
CA ALA A 162 -5.77 -8.51 14.02
C ALA A 162 -4.26 -8.29 14.24
N GLY A 163 -3.46 -8.38 13.17
CA GLY A 163 -2.03 -8.08 13.23
C GLY A 163 -1.75 -6.64 13.68
N ILE A 164 -2.47 -5.66 13.13
CA ILE A 164 -2.36 -4.25 13.54
C ILE A 164 -2.76 -4.09 15.02
N LYS A 165 -3.84 -4.75 15.46
CA LYS A 165 -4.26 -4.74 16.86
C LYS A 165 -3.18 -5.31 17.78
N ASN A 166 -2.56 -6.43 17.37
CA ASN A 166 -1.50 -7.07 18.15
C ASN A 166 -0.25 -6.19 18.25
N ILE A 167 0.11 -5.45 17.18
CA ILE A 167 1.20 -4.46 17.21
C ILE A 167 0.89 -3.38 18.26
N ILE A 168 -0.31 -2.79 18.24
CA ILE A 168 -0.72 -1.78 19.22
C ILE A 168 -0.66 -2.32 20.65
N THR A 169 -1.14 -3.54 20.85
CA THR A 169 -1.09 -4.22 22.15
C THR A 169 0.36 -4.45 22.61
N ALA A 170 1.23 -4.88 21.71
CA ALA A 170 2.65 -5.08 22.00
C ALA A 170 3.39 -3.78 22.33
N ILE A 171 3.06 -2.67 21.67
CA ILE A 171 3.57 -1.33 22.00
C ILE A 171 3.12 -0.95 23.41
N HIS A 172 1.83 -1.00 23.70
CA HIS A 172 1.32 -0.61 25.02
C HIS A 172 1.79 -1.50 26.18
N LYS A 173 2.09 -2.78 25.89
CA LYS A 173 2.70 -3.67 26.90
C LYS A 173 4.10 -3.19 27.32
N ARG A 174 4.86 -2.59 26.41
CA ARG A 174 6.23 -2.12 26.65
C ARG A 174 6.28 -0.66 27.07
N THR A 175 5.42 0.14 26.50
CA THR A 175 5.35 1.58 26.70
C THR A 175 3.90 2.00 26.96
N PRO A 176 3.38 1.76 28.20
CA PRO A 176 1.95 1.92 28.51
C PRO A 176 1.39 3.33 28.28
N ASP A 177 2.23 4.35 28.35
CA ASP A 177 1.83 5.75 28.23
C ASP A 177 1.91 6.29 26.81
N THR A 178 2.49 5.54 25.90
CA THR A 178 2.59 5.89 24.48
C THR A 178 1.21 5.99 23.83
N LYS A 179 0.95 7.08 23.13
CA LYS A 179 -0.22 7.23 22.24
C LYS A 179 0.14 6.68 20.87
N VAL A 180 -0.78 5.97 20.23
CA VAL A 180 -0.62 5.48 18.87
C VAL A 180 -1.46 6.34 17.92
N LEU A 181 -0.80 7.09 17.03
CA LEU A 181 -1.44 7.70 15.87
C LEU A 181 -1.49 6.64 14.76
N LEU A 182 -2.60 5.94 14.68
CA LEU A 182 -2.84 4.89 13.71
C LEU A 182 -3.32 5.50 12.40
N LEU A 183 -2.47 5.55 11.40
CA LEU A 183 -2.87 6.00 10.07
C LEU A 183 -3.62 4.90 9.33
N ALA A 184 -4.64 5.28 8.58
CA ALA A 184 -5.25 4.40 7.59
C ALA A 184 -4.18 3.92 6.60
N ILE A 185 -4.27 2.68 6.14
CA ILE A 185 -3.42 2.17 5.06
C ILE A 185 -3.75 2.98 3.81
N PHE A 186 -2.74 3.59 3.20
CA PHE A 186 -2.93 4.48 2.07
C PHE A 186 -3.51 3.76 0.84
N PRO A 187 -4.25 4.48 -0.01
CA PRO A 187 -4.72 3.92 -1.27
C PRO A 187 -3.54 3.50 -2.16
N ARG A 188 -3.74 2.46 -2.96
CA ARG A 188 -2.74 1.95 -3.91
C ARG A 188 -3.36 1.62 -5.25
N GLY A 189 -2.54 1.59 -6.30
CA GLY A 189 -3.00 1.37 -7.68
C GLY A 189 -3.76 2.56 -8.25
N ALA A 190 -3.97 2.57 -9.56
CA ALA A 190 -4.54 3.70 -10.29
C ALA A 190 -5.93 4.10 -9.79
N GLY A 191 -6.78 3.12 -9.53
CA GLY A 191 -8.16 3.31 -9.07
C GLY A 191 -8.60 2.16 -8.17
N GLU A 192 -9.85 2.20 -7.72
CA GLU A 192 -10.43 1.11 -6.90
C GLU A 192 -10.79 -0.09 -7.77
N THR A 193 -11.34 0.16 -8.96
CA THR A 193 -11.76 -0.90 -9.89
C THR A 193 -10.54 -1.69 -10.38
N GLY A 194 -10.63 -3.01 -10.28
CA GLY A 194 -9.55 -3.91 -10.73
C GLY A 194 -8.31 -3.94 -9.83
N ASN A 195 -8.35 -3.33 -8.65
CA ASN A 195 -7.25 -3.36 -7.69
C ASN A 195 -7.65 -4.06 -6.37
N PRO A 196 -7.53 -5.40 -6.29
CA PRO A 196 -7.91 -6.15 -5.09
C PRO A 196 -7.17 -5.69 -3.82
N GLY A 197 -5.90 -5.26 -3.96
CA GLY A 197 -5.12 -4.77 -2.83
C GLY A 197 -5.68 -3.46 -2.26
N ARG A 198 -6.14 -2.54 -3.13
CA ARG A 198 -6.78 -1.29 -2.69
C ARG A 198 -8.11 -1.56 -1.99
N THR A 199 -8.95 -2.41 -2.57
CA THR A 199 -10.22 -2.83 -1.96
C THR A 199 -10.00 -3.49 -0.60
N LYS A 200 -8.97 -4.36 -0.49
CA LYS A 200 -8.61 -5.00 0.77
C LYS A 200 -8.12 -3.99 1.81
N ASN A 201 -7.24 -3.03 1.44
CA ASN A 201 -6.79 -1.98 2.34
C ASN A 201 -7.96 -1.17 2.89
N LYS A 202 -8.93 -0.80 2.03
CA LYS A 202 -10.14 -0.09 2.44
C LYS A 202 -10.95 -0.88 3.48
N ALA A 203 -11.18 -2.17 3.23
CA ALA A 203 -11.89 -3.04 4.16
C ALA A 203 -11.14 -3.19 5.51
N VAL A 204 -9.80 -3.28 5.48
CA VAL A 204 -8.99 -3.26 6.71
C VAL A 204 -9.16 -1.94 7.45
N ASN A 205 -9.14 -0.80 6.74
CA ASN A 205 -9.31 0.53 7.34
C ASN A 205 -10.65 0.67 8.05
N GLU A 206 -11.74 0.09 7.53
CA GLU A 206 -13.06 0.08 8.19
C GLU A 206 -13.05 -0.67 9.54
N ILE A 207 -12.20 -1.69 9.68
CA ILE A 207 -12.05 -2.43 10.93
C ILE A 207 -11.15 -1.66 11.90
N ILE A 208 -9.97 -1.21 11.45
CA ILE A 208 -8.99 -0.56 12.32
C ILE A 208 -9.43 0.84 12.76
N ALA A 209 -10.34 1.48 12.04
CA ALA A 209 -10.98 2.72 12.48
C ALA A 209 -11.70 2.55 13.83
N LYS A 210 -12.22 1.36 14.12
CA LYS A 210 -12.89 1.02 15.39
C LYS A 210 -11.93 0.85 16.57
N PHE A 211 -10.62 0.85 16.31
CA PHE A 211 -9.61 0.82 17.37
C PHE A 211 -9.39 2.19 18.01
N HIS A 212 -9.91 3.26 17.39
CA HIS A 212 -9.90 4.59 17.95
C HIS A 212 -10.63 4.62 19.29
N ASP A 213 -9.92 4.98 20.36
CA ASP A 213 -10.50 5.11 21.71
C ASP A 213 -10.44 6.55 22.23
N GLY A 214 -9.82 7.46 21.46
CA GLY A 214 -9.65 8.87 21.81
C GLY A 214 -8.69 9.12 22.99
N LYS A 215 -8.04 8.09 23.51
CA LYS A 215 -7.13 8.16 24.67
C LYS A 215 -5.73 7.69 24.34
N LYS A 216 -5.59 6.42 23.98
CA LYS A 216 -4.32 5.76 23.66
C LYS A 216 -4.16 5.48 22.17
N VAL A 217 -5.27 5.25 21.46
CA VAL A 217 -5.28 4.97 20.02
C VAL A 217 -6.09 6.03 19.30
N HIS A 218 -5.45 6.71 18.37
CA HIS A 218 -6.04 7.75 17.55
C HIS A 218 -5.96 7.34 16.09
N TYR A 219 -7.05 6.81 15.54
CA TYR A 219 -7.13 6.52 14.11
C TYR A 219 -7.26 7.80 13.30
N PHE A 220 -6.51 7.89 12.21
CA PHE A 220 -6.50 9.06 11.35
C PHE A 220 -6.36 8.68 9.88
N ASP A 221 -7.38 8.97 9.09
CA ASP A 221 -7.39 8.68 7.66
C ASP A 221 -7.06 9.94 6.85
N ILE A 222 -5.93 9.90 6.18
CA ILE A 222 -5.48 10.94 5.26
C ILE A 222 -5.50 10.48 3.81
N GLY A 223 -6.01 9.27 3.54
CA GLY A 223 -5.97 8.63 2.23
C GLY A 223 -6.58 9.47 1.10
N ALA A 224 -7.67 10.18 1.40
CA ALA A 224 -8.33 11.06 0.42
C ALA A 224 -7.43 12.22 -0.08
N LYS A 225 -6.42 12.63 0.71
CA LYS A 225 -5.50 13.71 0.31
C LYS A 225 -4.55 13.32 -0.83
N PHE A 226 -4.42 12.04 -1.11
CA PHE A 226 -3.61 11.50 -2.20
C PHE A 226 -4.41 11.25 -3.48
N LEU A 227 -5.73 11.38 -3.42
CA LEU A 227 -6.63 11.06 -4.52
C LEU A 227 -7.08 12.32 -5.25
N ALA A 228 -7.26 12.20 -6.56
CA ALA A 228 -7.98 13.17 -7.37
C ALA A 228 -9.49 13.09 -7.08
N ALA A 229 -10.25 14.08 -7.57
CA ALA A 229 -11.71 14.15 -7.33
C ALA A 229 -12.50 12.93 -7.85
N ASP A 230 -11.98 12.24 -8.87
CA ASP A 230 -12.53 11.01 -9.42
C ASP A 230 -12.11 9.74 -8.64
N GLY A 231 -11.36 9.89 -7.55
CA GLY A 231 -10.85 8.80 -6.75
C GLY A 231 -9.62 8.10 -7.32
N THR A 232 -9.03 8.61 -8.41
CA THR A 232 -7.79 8.06 -8.97
C THR A 232 -6.56 8.51 -8.18
N LEU A 233 -5.51 7.69 -8.20
CA LEU A 233 -4.24 7.98 -7.57
C LEU A 233 -3.26 8.55 -8.61
N SER A 234 -2.85 9.80 -8.42
CA SER A 234 -1.95 10.48 -9.33
C SER A 234 -0.51 9.95 -9.23
N LYS A 235 0.10 9.68 -10.39
CA LYS A 235 1.54 9.39 -10.49
C LYS A 235 2.42 10.58 -10.12
N GLU A 236 1.87 11.79 -10.07
CA GLU A 236 2.58 12.98 -9.59
C GLU A 236 2.78 12.97 -8.06
N ILE A 237 2.08 12.09 -7.34
CA ILE A 237 2.16 11.94 -5.88
C ILE A 237 2.76 10.59 -5.53
N MET A 238 2.34 9.53 -6.21
CA MET A 238 2.84 8.16 -6.08
C MET A 238 3.19 7.61 -7.47
N PRO A 239 4.43 7.75 -7.95
CA PRO A 239 4.84 7.41 -9.33
C PRO A 239 4.58 5.96 -9.71
N ASP A 240 4.75 5.04 -8.79
CA ASP A 240 4.45 3.61 -8.92
C ASP A 240 3.08 3.22 -8.34
N GLN A 241 2.28 4.23 -7.98
CA GLN A 241 0.95 4.08 -7.39
C GLN A 241 0.94 3.31 -6.05
N LEU A 242 2.03 3.42 -5.29
CA LEU A 242 2.21 2.82 -3.98
C LEU A 242 3.06 3.70 -3.05
N HIS A 243 4.24 4.14 -3.54
CA HIS A 243 5.20 4.89 -2.74
C HIS A 243 5.11 6.38 -3.01
N LEU A 244 5.15 7.16 -1.92
CA LEU A 244 5.14 8.61 -1.97
C LEU A 244 6.44 9.14 -2.60
N ASN A 245 6.32 10.17 -3.44
CA ASN A 245 7.43 11.02 -3.83
C ASN A 245 7.55 12.22 -2.87
N PRO A 246 8.50 13.18 -3.07
CA PRO A 246 8.63 14.33 -2.18
C PRO A 246 7.35 15.14 -1.96
N LYS A 247 6.52 15.29 -3.01
CA LYS A 247 5.21 15.96 -2.91
C LYS A 247 4.24 15.18 -2.04
N GLY A 248 4.23 13.85 -2.17
CA GLY A 248 3.40 12.98 -1.35
C GLY A 248 3.79 13.02 0.13
N TYR A 249 5.09 13.03 0.44
CA TYR A 249 5.57 13.20 1.82
C TYR A 249 5.25 14.57 2.40
N GLN A 250 5.26 15.64 1.61
CA GLN A 250 4.80 16.94 2.06
C GLN A 250 3.31 16.92 2.41
N ILE A 251 2.48 16.27 1.59
CA ILE A 251 1.03 16.08 1.86
C ILE A 251 0.83 15.30 3.17
N GLU A 252 1.58 14.22 3.39
CA GLU A 252 1.51 13.45 4.64
C GLU A 252 1.89 14.32 5.84
N ALA A 253 3.02 15.03 5.76
CA ALA A 253 3.49 15.91 6.83
C ALA A 253 2.45 16.98 7.19
N ASP A 254 1.92 17.67 6.19
CA ASP A 254 0.90 18.72 6.41
C ASP A 254 -0.38 18.14 7.02
N ALA A 255 -0.76 16.94 6.59
CA ALA A 255 -1.98 16.28 7.05
C ALA A 255 -1.93 15.86 8.53
N ILE A 256 -0.77 15.34 8.99
CA ILE A 256 -0.66 14.82 10.36
C ILE A 256 -0.15 15.85 11.36
N ARG A 257 0.36 17.00 10.91
CA ARG A 257 1.06 18.01 11.76
C ARG A 257 0.31 18.36 13.01
N GLU A 258 -0.93 18.82 12.88
CA GLU A 258 -1.72 19.29 14.03
C GLU A 258 -2.04 18.14 14.99
N LYS A 259 -2.44 17.00 14.45
CA LYS A 259 -2.77 15.82 15.27
C LYS A 259 -1.53 15.28 15.99
N LEU A 260 -0.39 15.23 15.34
CA LEU A 260 0.86 14.81 15.98
C LEU A 260 1.27 15.80 17.09
N ALA A 261 1.17 17.11 16.84
CA ALA A 261 1.48 18.13 17.84
C ALA A 261 0.54 18.07 19.06
N GLU A 262 -0.74 17.76 18.85
CA GLU A 262 -1.71 17.52 19.94
C GLU A 262 -1.30 16.32 20.80
N LEU A 263 -0.92 15.21 20.16
CA LEU A 263 -0.62 13.97 20.84
C LEU A 263 0.75 13.96 21.53
N ALA A 264 1.71 14.72 21.01
CA ALA A 264 3.08 14.80 21.51
C ALA A 264 3.27 15.76 22.73
N LYS A 265 2.22 16.43 23.14
CA LYS A 265 2.19 17.22 24.39
C LYS A 265 2.31 16.28 25.59
#